data_a3381a195284ea4b388875d0248015b9
#
_entry.id   a3381a195284ea4b388875d0248015b9
#
_cell.length_a   1.000
_cell.length_b   1.000
_cell.length_c   1.000
_cell.angle_alpha   90.00
_cell.angle_beta   90.00
_cell.angle_gamma   90.00
#
_symmetry.space_group_name_H-M   'P 1'
#
loop_
_entity.id
_entity.type
_entity.pdbx_description
1 polymer ?
#
loop_
_entity_poly.entity_id
_entity_poly.type
_entity_poly.pdbx_seq_one_letter_code
_entity_poly.pdbx_strand_id
1 'polypeptide(L)'
;MKVTTMLGTLGAGMLLGTQVAAAAPFGGEEDTAYAASLWNALSEANLVGEGRTMSAPYTGQHPHGAILDTIDGEITVEGTTGPVIIKRNYGGEGVSKQEVWDAPDDYLGAVTVMFKREGYDPDNQDWFWVKYLPGGELDTNPQGVPLAGRVAKGMDQGCIACHSAAPGGDMVFGHDRIR
;
A
#
# COMPACT_ATOMS: atom_id res chain seq x y z
N MET A 1 41.06 -45.71 -55.12
CA MET A 1 39.82 -44.98 -54.74
C MET A 1 39.91 -44.65 -53.27
N LYS A 2 40.09 -43.38 -52.92
CA LYS A 2 40.11 -42.86 -51.52
C LYS A 2 38.79 -42.18 -51.26
N VAL A 3 38.00 -42.68 -50.31
CA VAL A 3 36.75 -42.08 -49.88
C VAL A 3 37.05 -41.19 -48.69
N THR A 4 36.82 -39.89 -48.83
CA THR A 4 36.99 -38.89 -47.78
C THR A 4 35.63 -38.67 -47.10
N THR A 5 35.54 -39.04 -45.82
CA THR A 5 34.35 -38.83 -44.99
C THR A 5 34.43 -37.43 -44.38
N MET A 6 33.49 -36.53 -44.71
CA MET A 6 33.32 -35.23 -44.04
C MET A 6 32.47 -35.42 -42.78
N LEU A 7 33.02 -35.12 -41.61
CA LEU A 7 32.28 -34.97 -40.37
C LEU A 7 31.68 -33.54 -40.33
N GLY A 8 30.37 -33.44 -40.37
CA GLY A 8 29.65 -32.20 -40.10
C GLY A 8 29.41 -32.02 -38.60
N THR A 9 29.93 -30.95 -38.01
CA THR A 9 29.69 -30.51 -36.65
C THR A 9 28.38 -29.75 -36.59
N LEU A 10 27.34 -30.34 -35.97
CA LEU A 10 26.12 -29.60 -35.59
C LEU A 10 26.42 -28.77 -34.35
N GLY A 11 26.47 -27.45 -34.48
CA GLY A 11 26.47 -26.52 -33.37
C GLY A 11 25.06 -26.35 -32.80
N ALA A 12 24.84 -26.86 -31.58
CA ALA A 12 23.63 -26.60 -30.81
C ALA A 12 23.70 -25.18 -30.27
N GLY A 13 22.96 -24.24 -30.88
CA GLY A 13 22.76 -22.90 -30.36
C GLY A 13 21.80 -22.93 -29.15
N MET A 14 22.32 -22.65 -27.97
CA MET A 14 21.53 -22.51 -26.73
C MET A 14 20.88 -21.13 -26.73
N LEU A 15 19.60 -21.05 -27.05
CA LEU A 15 18.79 -19.84 -26.86
C LEU A 15 18.56 -19.64 -25.37
N LEU A 16 19.31 -18.73 -24.78
CA LEU A 16 19.01 -18.19 -23.44
C LEU A 16 17.75 -17.31 -23.56
N GLY A 17 16.59 -17.88 -23.30
CA GLY A 17 15.37 -17.11 -23.12
C GLY A 17 15.47 -16.28 -21.86
N THR A 18 15.61 -14.97 -21.98
CA THR A 18 15.40 -14.03 -20.88
C THR A 18 13.94 -14.09 -20.48
N GLN A 19 13.62 -14.74 -19.37
CA GLN A 19 12.31 -14.62 -18.74
C GLN A 19 12.22 -13.20 -18.18
N VAL A 20 11.45 -12.34 -18.85
CA VAL A 20 11.01 -11.07 -18.27
C VAL A 20 10.00 -11.45 -17.19
N ALA A 21 10.39 -11.33 -15.93
CA ALA A 21 9.46 -11.46 -14.82
C ALA A 21 8.37 -10.40 -15.04
N ALA A 22 7.11 -10.82 -15.08
CA ALA A 22 6.00 -9.87 -15.12
C ALA A 22 6.12 -8.95 -13.90
N ALA A 23 6.15 -7.64 -14.13
CA ALA A 23 6.16 -6.67 -13.05
C ALA A 23 4.92 -6.90 -12.16
N ALA A 24 5.10 -6.75 -10.84
CA ALA A 24 3.97 -6.81 -9.93
C ALA A 24 2.92 -5.77 -10.34
N PRO A 25 1.62 -6.04 -10.18
CA PRO A 25 0.55 -5.14 -10.59
C PRO A 25 0.49 -3.85 -9.76
N PHE A 26 1.37 -3.68 -8.79
CA PHE A 26 1.52 -2.53 -7.88
C PHE A 26 2.98 -2.38 -7.45
N GLY A 27 3.32 -1.25 -6.85
CA GLY A 27 4.66 -0.97 -6.32
C GLY A 27 5.70 -0.68 -7.41
N GLY A 28 5.28 -0.37 -8.62
CA GLY A 28 6.15 0.09 -9.70
C GLY A 28 6.65 1.52 -9.47
N GLU A 29 7.52 1.99 -10.36
CA GLU A 29 8.15 3.32 -10.24
C GLU A 29 7.10 4.45 -10.18
N GLU A 30 6.05 4.39 -11.01
CA GLU A 30 4.97 5.39 -11.00
C GLU A 30 4.21 5.38 -9.66
N ASP A 31 3.84 4.19 -9.15
CA ASP A 31 3.12 4.07 -7.89
C ASP A 31 3.96 4.55 -6.70
N THR A 32 5.26 4.23 -6.68
CA THR A 32 6.16 4.64 -5.60
C THR A 32 6.43 6.15 -5.63
N ALA A 33 6.59 6.74 -6.81
CA ALA A 33 6.73 8.19 -6.95
C ALA A 33 5.46 8.93 -6.50
N TYR A 34 4.28 8.44 -6.92
CA TYR A 34 3.02 9.03 -6.49
C TYR A 34 2.78 8.89 -4.98
N ALA A 35 3.16 7.77 -4.39
CA ALA A 35 3.12 7.58 -2.94
C ALA A 35 4.01 8.59 -2.19
N ALA A 36 5.18 8.92 -2.73
CA ALA A 36 6.05 9.96 -2.15
C ALA A 36 5.38 11.35 -2.21
N SER A 37 4.75 11.70 -3.33
CA SER A 37 3.98 12.94 -3.47
C SER A 37 2.80 13.00 -2.50
N LEU A 38 2.09 11.88 -2.32
CA LEU A 38 0.99 11.76 -1.36
C LEU A 38 1.49 11.95 0.08
N TRP A 39 2.61 11.31 0.47
CA TRP A 39 3.19 11.50 1.81
C TRP A 39 3.54 12.96 2.09
N ASN A 40 4.13 13.66 1.11
CA ASN A 40 4.46 15.08 1.24
C ASN A 40 3.20 15.93 1.45
N ALA A 41 2.15 15.71 0.65
CA ALA A 41 0.89 16.42 0.80
C ALA A 41 0.22 16.16 2.16
N LEU A 42 0.27 14.92 2.65
CA LEU A 42 -0.22 14.55 3.99
C LEU A 42 0.58 15.22 5.11
N SER A 43 1.90 15.34 4.93
CA SER A 43 2.79 16.02 5.88
C SER A 43 2.53 17.51 5.94
N GLU A 44 2.37 18.18 4.80
CA GLU A 44 2.02 19.59 4.70
C GLU A 44 0.66 19.90 5.36
N ALA A 45 -0.27 18.94 5.30
CA ALA A 45 -1.57 19.02 5.95
C ALA A 45 -1.57 18.65 7.45
N ASN A 46 -0.40 18.33 8.03
CA ASN A 46 -0.23 17.82 9.40
C ASN A 46 -1.07 16.55 9.68
N LEU A 47 -1.19 15.69 8.71
CA LEU A 47 -1.92 14.42 8.82
C LEU A 47 -0.99 13.23 9.08
N VAL A 48 0.32 13.38 8.86
CA VAL A 48 1.36 12.39 9.15
C VAL A 48 2.60 13.08 9.72
N GLY A 49 3.57 12.32 10.20
CA GLY A 49 4.80 12.84 10.78
C GLY A 49 4.65 13.28 12.24
N GLU A 50 5.66 13.98 12.76
CA GLU A 50 5.67 14.50 14.12
C GLU A 50 4.64 15.63 14.26
N GLY A 51 3.93 15.66 15.40
CA GLY A 51 2.93 16.70 15.67
C GLY A 51 1.65 16.61 14.83
N ARG A 52 1.43 15.48 14.16
CA ARG A 52 0.23 15.23 13.35
C ARG A 52 -1.06 15.38 14.15
N THR A 53 -2.11 15.81 13.47
CA THR A 53 -3.47 15.76 14.01
C THR A 53 -3.88 14.32 14.27
N MET A 54 -4.44 14.02 15.43
CA MET A 54 -4.95 12.69 15.79
C MET A 54 -6.46 12.71 15.97
N SER A 55 -7.11 11.59 15.69
CA SER A 55 -8.46 11.28 16.15
C SER A 55 -8.42 10.42 17.43
N ALA A 56 -9.57 10.18 18.04
CA ALA A 56 -9.64 9.33 19.23
C ALA A 56 -9.23 7.88 18.89
N PRO A 57 -8.25 7.28 19.62
CA PRO A 57 -7.86 5.92 19.40
C PRO A 57 -9.00 4.92 19.68
N TYR A 58 -9.11 3.90 18.84
CA TYR A 58 -10.10 2.83 18.98
C TYR A 58 -9.47 1.45 18.76
N THR A 59 -10.15 0.40 19.20
CA THR A 59 -9.67 -0.98 19.05
C THR A 59 -9.63 -1.36 17.56
N GLY A 60 -8.48 -1.79 17.10
CA GLY A 60 -8.25 -2.24 15.75
C GLY A 60 -8.62 -3.69 15.53
N GLN A 61 -8.54 -4.12 14.28
CA GLN A 61 -8.73 -5.49 13.84
C GLN A 61 -7.63 -5.88 12.84
N HIS A 62 -7.24 -7.15 12.87
CA HIS A 62 -6.31 -7.70 11.87
C HIS A 62 -6.82 -7.44 10.44
N PRO A 63 -5.95 -7.05 9.50
CA PRO A 63 -4.48 -6.97 9.55
C PRO A 63 -3.92 -5.62 10.03
N HIS A 64 -4.77 -4.70 10.45
CA HIS A 64 -4.34 -3.43 11.02
C HIS A 64 -3.88 -3.60 12.47
N GLY A 65 -3.34 -2.55 13.09
CA GLY A 65 -2.83 -2.60 14.45
C GLY A 65 -3.87 -2.95 15.52
N ALA A 66 -3.42 -3.24 16.74
CA ALA A 66 -4.30 -3.52 17.89
C ALA A 66 -5.12 -2.28 18.26
N ILE A 67 -4.54 -1.11 18.14
CA ILE A 67 -5.21 0.18 18.30
C ILE A 67 -5.06 0.95 17.00
N LEU A 68 -6.09 1.68 16.64
CA LEU A 68 -6.15 2.51 15.44
C LEU A 68 -6.59 3.93 15.79
N ASP A 69 -6.15 4.86 14.99
CA ASP A 69 -6.75 6.18 14.87
C ASP A 69 -6.91 6.48 13.38
N THR A 70 -8.04 7.04 13.00
CA THR A 70 -8.38 7.25 11.59
C THR A 70 -8.91 8.66 11.37
N ILE A 71 -8.37 9.32 10.36
CA ILE A 71 -8.88 10.59 9.84
C ILE A 71 -9.30 10.39 8.40
N ASP A 72 -10.43 10.95 8.04
CA ASP A 72 -10.90 11.08 6.67
C ASP A 72 -11.11 12.57 6.34
N GLY A 73 -10.90 12.91 5.09
CA GLY A 73 -11.00 14.28 4.60
C GLY A 73 -10.78 14.34 3.09
N GLU A 74 -10.34 15.50 2.65
CA GLU A 74 -9.98 15.74 1.26
C GLU A 74 -8.58 16.37 1.19
N ILE A 75 -7.80 15.96 0.19
CA ILE A 75 -6.44 16.47 -0.02
C ILE A 75 -6.15 16.62 -1.52
N THR A 76 -5.22 17.50 -1.86
CA THR A 76 -4.74 17.68 -3.23
C THR A 76 -3.35 17.09 -3.39
N VAL A 77 -3.19 16.17 -4.34
CA VAL A 77 -1.91 15.53 -4.68
C VAL A 77 -1.68 15.69 -6.18
N GLU A 78 -0.55 16.28 -6.56
CA GLU A 78 -0.18 16.54 -7.97
C GLU A 78 -1.32 17.20 -8.80
N GLY A 79 -2.05 18.12 -8.16
CA GLY A 79 -3.16 18.83 -8.80
C GLY A 79 -4.49 18.07 -8.83
N THR A 80 -4.54 16.84 -8.36
CA THR A 80 -5.78 16.06 -8.19
C THR A 80 -6.28 16.19 -6.75
N THR A 81 -7.50 16.71 -6.59
CA THR A 81 -8.17 16.80 -5.28
C THR A 81 -9.14 15.64 -5.13
N GLY A 82 -9.07 14.94 -4.00
CA GLY A 82 -9.95 13.81 -3.75
C GLY A 82 -10.02 13.40 -2.29
N PRO A 83 -11.01 12.55 -1.95
CA PRO A 83 -11.14 11.95 -0.63
C PRO A 83 -9.90 11.18 -0.23
N VAL A 84 -9.50 11.31 1.05
CA VAL A 84 -8.41 10.57 1.65
C VAL A 84 -8.85 9.96 2.98
N ILE A 85 -8.40 8.75 3.24
CA ILE A 85 -8.57 8.07 4.53
C ILE A 85 -7.18 7.66 5.01
N ILE A 86 -6.79 8.18 6.16
CA ILE A 86 -5.53 7.87 6.82
C ILE A 86 -5.84 7.04 8.05
N LYS A 87 -5.29 5.84 8.13
CA LYS A 87 -5.42 4.95 9.27
C LYS A 87 -4.03 4.68 9.83
N ARG A 88 -3.80 5.12 11.07
CA ARG A 88 -2.56 4.87 11.78
C ARG A 88 -2.72 3.61 12.62
N ASN A 89 -1.76 2.72 12.47
CA ASN A 89 -1.81 1.37 13.00
C ASN A 89 -0.79 1.28 14.14
N TYR A 90 -1.31 1.20 15.36
CA TYR A 90 -0.50 1.10 16.55
C TYR A 90 -0.46 -0.34 17.05
N GLY A 91 0.73 -0.77 17.47
CA GLY A 91 1.01 -2.13 17.92
C GLY A 91 1.71 -2.16 19.27
N GLY A 92 1.99 -3.38 19.72
CA GLY A 92 2.58 -3.67 21.01
C GLY A 92 1.71 -4.65 21.80
N GLU A 93 2.35 -5.54 22.57
CA GLU A 93 1.63 -6.49 23.43
C GLU A 93 0.89 -5.73 24.54
N GLY A 94 -0.44 -5.87 24.57
CA GLY A 94 -1.27 -5.28 25.62
C GLY A 94 -1.43 -3.76 25.57
N VAL A 95 -0.99 -3.10 24.49
CA VAL A 95 -1.11 -1.65 24.34
C VAL A 95 -2.56 -1.18 24.47
N SER A 96 -2.79 -0.15 25.28
CA SER A 96 -4.09 0.47 25.50
C SER A 96 -4.28 1.73 24.64
N LYS A 97 -5.54 2.13 24.48
CA LYS A 97 -5.88 3.40 23.79
C LYS A 97 -5.29 4.62 24.50
N GLN A 98 -5.17 4.58 25.83
CA GLN A 98 -4.62 5.67 26.61
C GLN A 98 -3.10 5.82 26.37
N GLU A 99 -2.36 4.73 26.34
CA GLU A 99 -0.92 4.75 26.04
C GLU A 99 -0.65 5.29 24.64
N VAL A 100 -1.45 4.86 23.64
CA VAL A 100 -1.37 5.41 22.29
C VAL A 100 -1.69 6.92 22.25
N TRP A 101 -2.67 7.36 23.04
CA TRP A 101 -3.01 8.79 23.11
C TRP A 101 -1.88 9.61 23.74
N ASP A 102 -1.25 9.09 24.80
CA ASP A 102 -0.22 9.80 25.57
C ASP A 102 1.15 9.81 24.86
N ALA A 103 1.47 8.73 24.13
CA ALA A 103 2.75 8.57 23.45
C ALA A 103 2.58 7.86 22.08
N PRO A 104 1.90 8.48 21.09
CA PRO A 104 1.53 7.81 19.86
C PRO A 104 2.71 7.33 19.02
N ASP A 105 3.84 8.02 19.07
CA ASP A 105 5.01 7.65 18.27
C ASP A 105 5.71 6.38 18.78
N ASP A 106 5.61 6.11 20.07
CA ASP A 106 6.20 4.90 20.69
C ASP A 106 5.52 3.61 20.20
N TYR A 107 4.29 3.71 19.74
CA TYR A 107 3.46 2.56 19.34
C TYR A 107 3.11 2.53 17.84
N LEU A 108 3.46 3.57 17.09
CA LEU A 108 3.14 3.64 15.66
C LEU A 108 3.95 2.60 14.89
N GLY A 109 3.26 1.62 14.31
CA GLY A 109 3.88 0.58 13.49
C GLY A 109 3.76 0.83 11.99
N ALA A 110 2.69 1.46 11.54
CA ALA A 110 2.46 1.78 10.13
C ALA A 110 1.38 2.84 9.94
N VAL A 111 1.40 3.46 8.77
CA VAL A 111 0.33 4.34 8.29
C VAL A 111 -0.22 3.77 6.99
N THR A 112 -1.49 3.38 6.97
CA THR A 112 -2.18 2.94 5.76
C THR A 112 -3.07 4.06 5.25
N VAL A 113 -3.00 4.33 3.94
CA VAL A 113 -3.74 5.41 3.31
C VAL A 113 -4.50 4.88 2.10
N MET A 114 -5.72 5.34 1.95
CA MET A 114 -6.53 5.25 0.75
C MET A 114 -6.75 6.67 0.24
N PHE A 115 -6.35 6.94 -0.99
CA PHE A 115 -6.59 8.23 -1.66
C PHE A 115 -7.39 8.00 -2.94
N LYS A 116 -8.48 8.73 -3.13
CA LYS A 116 -9.32 8.60 -4.32
C LYS A 116 -8.72 9.42 -5.46
N ARG A 117 -8.09 8.73 -6.41
CA ARG A 117 -7.44 9.30 -7.59
C ARG A 117 -8.32 9.02 -8.81
N GLU A 118 -9.11 9.98 -9.23
CA GLU A 118 -10.07 9.83 -10.33
C GLU A 118 -9.41 9.24 -11.59
N GLY A 119 -10.03 8.19 -12.16
CA GLY A 119 -9.57 7.48 -13.35
C GLY A 119 -8.40 6.52 -13.14
N TYR A 120 -7.91 6.36 -11.91
CA TYR A 120 -6.75 5.49 -11.64
C TYR A 120 -7.10 3.99 -11.68
N ASP A 121 -8.18 3.60 -11.00
CA ASP A 121 -8.62 2.19 -10.93
C ASP A 121 -10.15 2.09 -10.79
N PRO A 122 -10.92 2.35 -11.88
CA PRO A 122 -12.38 2.38 -11.84
C PRO A 122 -13.03 1.11 -11.32
N ASP A 123 -12.40 -0.05 -11.53
CA ASP A 123 -12.90 -1.34 -11.01
C ASP A 123 -12.87 -1.40 -9.47
N ASN A 124 -12.02 -0.60 -8.83
CA ASN A 124 -11.85 -0.53 -7.38
C ASN A 124 -12.13 0.88 -6.87
N GLN A 125 -13.12 1.57 -7.41
CA GLN A 125 -13.60 2.89 -6.97
C GLN A 125 -12.53 3.98 -7.03
N ASP A 126 -11.53 3.85 -7.91
CA ASP A 126 -10.42 4.78 -8.09
C ASP A 126 -9.53 4.96 -6.85
N TRP A 127 -9.53 4.02 -5.92
CA TRP A 127 -8.68 4.08 -4.76
C TRP A 127 -7.23 3.75 -5.09
N PHE A 128 -6.31 4.66 -4.75
CA PHE A 128 -4.88 4.44 -4.62
C PHE A 128 -4.59 3.98 -3.19
N TRP A 129 -3.92 2.84 -3.04
CA TRP A 129 -3.64 2.21 -1.75
C TRP A 129 -2.17 2.34 -1.42
N VAL A 130 -1.85 2.65 -0.18
CA VAL A 130 -0.45 2.67 0.24
C VAL A 130 -0.29 2.33 1.72
N LYS A 131 0.82 1.68 2.04
CA LYS A 131 1.26 1.44 3.40
C LYS A 131 2.65 1.99 3.60
N TYR A 132 2.77 2.90 4.55
CA TYR A 132 4.03 3.50 4.96
C TYR A 132 4.50 2.94 6.30
N LEU A 133 5.80 2.92 6.52
CA LEU A 133 6.41 2.88 7.84
C LEU A 133 6.25 4.25 8.53
N PRO A 134 6.49 4.35 9.85
CA PRO A 134 6.27 5.60 10.59
C PRO A 134 6.98 6.84 10.03
N GLY A 135 8.15 6.67 9.41
CA GLY A 135 8.96 7.73 8.81
C GLY A 135 8.55 8.16 7.39
N GLY A 136 7.58 7.47 6.78
CA GLY A 136 7.13 7.75 5.40
C GLY A 136 7.75 6.87 4.33
N GLU A 137 8.68 5.99 4.69
CA GLU A 137 9.19 4.98 3.78
C GLU A 137 8.07 3.98 3.44
N LEU A 138 8.08 3.46 2.22
CA LEU A 138 7.10 2.44 1.83
C LEU A 138 7.38 1.12 2.53
N ASP A 139 6.35 0.54 3.14
CA ASP A 139 6.40 -0.85 3.57
C ASP A 139 6.33 -1.79 2.36
N THR A 140 6.81 -3.02 2.52
CA THR A 140 6.89 -4.01 1.46
C THR A 140 6.14 -5.30 1.83
N ASN A 141 5.71 -6.04 0.81
CA ASN A 141 5.24 -7.40 1.02
C ASN A 141 6.43 -8.35 1.30
N PRO A 142 6.19 -9.64 1.65
CA PRO A 142 7.26 -10.61 1.89
C PRO A 142 8.21 -10.86 0.70
N GLN A 143 7.84 -10.46 -0.51
CA GLN A 143 8.67 -10.54 -1.71
C GLN A 143 9.46 -9.25 -1.96
N GLY A 144 9.39 -8.26 -1.08
CA GLY A 144 10.08 -6.98 -1.19
C GLY A 144 9.42 -6.00 -2.16
N VAL A 145 8.17 -6.24 -2.59
CA VAL A 145 7.44 -5.31 -3.46
C VAL A 145 6.82 -4.21 -2.62
N PRO A 146 7.05 -2.92 -2.96
CA PRO A 146 6.46 -1.79 -2.24
C PRO A 146 4.93 -1.83 -2.25
N LEU A 147 4.32 -1.56 -1.10
CA LEU A 147 2.88 -1.55 -0.92
C LEU A 147 2.30 -0.18 -1.32
N ALA A 148 2.33 0.11 -2.61
CA ALA A 148 1.79 1.33 -3.20
C ALA A 148 1.06 1.01 -4.52
N GLY A 149 -0.04 1.69 -4.78
CA GLY A 149 -0.82 1.54 -6.01
C GLY A 149 -2.02 0.61 -5.87
N ARG A 150 -2.23 -0.28 -6.84
CA ARG A 150 -3.32 -1.28 -6.86
C ARG A 150 -2.98 -2.49 -6.00
N VAL A 151 -2.68 -2.25 -4.73
CA VAL A 151 -2.13 -3.26 -3.81
C VAL A 151 -3.03 -4.49 -3.73
N ALA A 152 -2.50 -5.61 -4.21
CA ALA A 152 -3.14 -6.91 -4.25
C ALA A 152 -4.40 -7.00 -5.16
N LYS A 153 -4.49 -6.18 -6.21
CA LYS A 153 -5.54 -6.32 -7.23
C LYS A 153 -5.49 -7.71 -7.87
N GLY A 154 -6.63 -8.40 -7.87
CA GLY A 154 -6.75 -9.76 -8.42
C GLY A 154 -6.11 -10.87 -7.58
N MET A 155 -5.71 -10.58 -6.34
CA MET A 155 -5.18 -11.55 -5.38
C MET A 155 -6.25 -11.93 -4.36
N ASP A 156 -6.09 -13.11 -3.73
CA ASP A 156 -7.04 -13.60 -2.71
C ASP A 156 -6.88 -12.90 -1.35
N GLN A 157 -5.76 -12.21 -1.14
CA GLN A 157 -5.42 -11.52 0.12
C GLN A 157 -4.75 -10.18 -0.17
N GLY A 158 -4.94 -9.22 0.73
CA GLY A 158 -4.34 -7.89 0.69
C GLY A 158 -5.37 -6.77 0.71
N CYS A 159 -4.95 -5.53 0.46
CA CYS A 159 -5.80 -4.35 0.65
C CYS A 159 -7.10 -4.45 -0.14
N ILE A 160 -7.01 -4.54 -1.46
CA ILE A 160 -8.19 -4.56 -2.34
C ILE A 160 -9.08 -5.77 -2.07
N ALA A 161 -8.50 -6.98 -1.93
CA ALA A 161 -9.26 -8.21 -1.69
C ALA A 161 -10.09 -8.13 -0.41
N CYS A 162 -9.52 -7.61 0.69
CA CYS A 162 -10.22 -7.44 1.95
C CYS A 162 -11.26 -6.33 1.87
N HIS A 163 -10.88 -5.16 1.34
CA HIS A 163 -11.73 -3.97 1.28
C HIS A 163 -12.89 -4.10 0.27
N SER A 164 -12.80 -5.00 -0.71
CA SER A 164 -13.93 -5.31 -1.61
C SER A 164 -15.14 -5.92 -0.88
N ALA A 165 -14.94 -6.46 0.34
CA ALA A 165 -16.00 -6.98 1.19
C ALA A 165 -16.62 -5.90 2.10
N ALA A 166 -16.17 -4.65 2.04
CA ALA A 166 -16.73 -3.56 2.85
C ALA A 166 -18.18 -3.29 2.42
N PRO A 167 -19.11 -3.18 3.38
CA PRO A 167 -20.49 -2.85 3.06
C PRO A 167 -20.60 -1.41 2.54
N GLY A 168 -21.54 -1.15 1.64
CA GLY A 168 -21.75 0.16 1.02
C GLY A 168 -21.18 0.29 -0.39
N GLY A 169 -20.31 -0.62 -0.82
CA GLY A 169 -19.79 -0.68 -2.18
C GLY A 169 -18.73 0.38 -2.51
N ASP A 170 -18.24 1.09 -1.51
CA ASP A 170 -17.20 2.12 -1.63
C ASP A 170 -15.82 1.64 -1.17
N MET A 171 -15.70 0.36 -0.77
CA MET A 171 -14.49 -0.26 -0.24
C MET A 171 -14.01 0.32 1.10
N VAL A 172 -14.87 1.03 1.84
CA VAL A 172 -14.52 1.71 3.10
C VAL A 172 -15.19 1.03 4.30
N PHE A 173 -14.38 0.56 5.25
CA PHE A 173 -14.86 0.13 6.56
C PHE A 173 -14.98 1.36 7.49
N GLY A 174 -16.08 2.09 7.37
CA GLY A 174 -16.29 3.35 8.09
C GLY A 174 -17.12 3.25 9.36
N HIS A 175 -18.01 2.27 9.45
CA HIS A 175 -19.02 2.20 10.52
C HIS A 175 -18.49 1.62 11.84
N ASP A 176 -17.31 1.02 11.86
CA ASP A 176 -16.71 0.53 13.10
C ASP A 176 -16.17 1.64 14.00
N ARG A 177 -16.08 2.87 13.47
CA ARG A 177 -15.63 4.07 14.20
C ARG A 177 -16.70 4.75 15.03
N ILE A 178 -17.96 4.41 14.81
CA ILE A 178 -19.12 5.09 15.42
C ILE A 178 -19.73 4.27 16.58
N ARG A 179 -19.08 3.17 16.97
CA ARG A 179 -19.54 2.30 18.05
C ARG A 179 -18.84 2.57 19.37
#